data_d5ab7b5eed31790bee3baff59144a2ee
#
_entry.id   d5ab7b5eed31790bee3baff59144a2ee
#
_cell.length_a   1.000
_cell.length_b   1.000
_cell.length_c   1.000
_cell.angle_alpha   90.00
_cell.angle_beta   90.00
_cell.angle_gamma   90.00
#
_symmetry.space_group_name_H-M   'P 1'
#
loop_
_entity.id
_entity.type
_entity.pdbx_description
1 polymer ?
#
loop_
_entity_poly.entity_id
_entity_poly.type
_entity_poly.pdbx_seq_one_letter_code
_entity_poly.pdbx_strand_id
1 'polypeptide(L)'
;MGLKSEDLRPIFDEVVGDYSLVYDIGVTTPPEDLIRQRVQDHCNSDYKSHPAYDKECFIDESVKTVIVWNVFSIVAFDYTFRDVFIPQIIDKLNLKYGQEDIYFAYDNYLLNRKQFAVRSGTAKISRPSIAFHEKFGLNYKIDLLFTNAVFEDSVIMDDMLKYDNCIGCDAPCESSCPVGCTFNFEHSDWMKCDNFISRPELFANPDKMCRICQDACPYSEELKQNLLKINPNYGRRLN
;
A
#
# COMPACT_ATOMS: atom_id res chain seq x y z
N MET A 1 17.04 11.06 -21.23
CA MET A 1 15.58 11.25 -21.34
C MET A 1 14.99 10.78 -20.02
N GLY A 2 14.38 11.67 -19.25
CA GLY A 2 13.83 11.29 -17.95
C GLY A 2 12.54 10.49 -18.15
N LEU A 3 12.34 9.48 -17.29
CA LEU A 3 11.09 8.73 -17.25
C LEU A 3 10.04 9.51 -16.48
N LYS A 4 8.76 9.27 -16.77
CA LYS A 4 7.62 9.77 -15.99
C LYS A 4 6.71 8.63 -15.59
N SER A 5 5.93 8.82 -14.53
CA SER A 5 4.97 7.82 -14.06
C SER A 5 3.95 7.43 -15.14
N GLU A 6 3.58 8.35 -16.03
CA GLU A 6 2.70 8.08 -17.17
C GLU A 6 3.28 7.07 -18.17
N ASP A 7 4.62 6.96 -18.29
CA ASP A 7 5.30 6.01 -19.18
C ASP A 7 5.13 4.55 -18.71
N LEU A 8 4.81 4.35 -17.43
CA LEU A 8 4.58 3.04 -16.84
C LEU A 8 3.17 2.51 -17.15
N ARG A 9 2.18 3.41 -17.24
CA ARG A 9 0.76 3.03 -17.36
C ARG A 9 0.48 2.05 -18.51
N PRO A 10 1.00 2.22 -19.73
CA PRO A 10 0.74 1.27 -20.81
C PRO A 10 1.20 -0.17 -20.49
N ILE A 11 2.29 -0.32 -19.71
CA ILE A 11 2.80 -1.64 -19.32
C ILE A 11 1.88 -2.27 -18.26
N PHE A 12 1.44 -1.48 -17.29
CA PHE A 12 0.49 -1.94 -16.29
C PHE A 12 -0.84 -2.31 -16.93
N ASP A 13 -1.37 -1.47 -17.82
CA ASP A 13 -2.61 -1.75 -18.56
C ASP A 13 -2.51 -3.03 -19.40
N GLU A 14 -1.38 -3.26 -20.06
CA GLU A 14 -1.14 -4.48 -20.84
C GLU A 14 -1.14 -5.73 -19.96
N VAL A 15 -0.53 -5.66 -18.78
CA VAL A 15 -0.45 -6.81 -17.85
C VAL A 15 -1.77 -7.04 -17.14
N VAL A 16 -2.43 -5.97 -16.69
CA VAL A 16 -3.72 -6.05 -16.02
C VAL A 16 -4.82 -6.50 -16.98
N GLY A 17 -4.76 -6.07 -18.26
CA GLY A 17 -5.67 -6.52 -19.30
C GLY A 17 -7.14 -6.38 -18.92
N ASP A 18 -7.91 -7.47 -19.17
CA ASP A 18 -9.36 -7.51 -18.95
C ASP A 18 -9.78 -7.79 -17.50
N TYR A 19 -8.85 -7.80 -16.53
CA TYR A 19 -9.14 -8.17 -15.15
C TYR A 19 -9.97 -7.14 -14.35
N SER A 20 -10.47 -6.10 -14.99
CA SER A 20 -11.32 -5.08 -14.33
C SER A 20 -10.69 -4.50 -13.07
N LEU A 21 -9.36 -4.34 -13.03
CA LEU A 21 -8.68 -3.70 -11.91
C LEU A 21 -8.73 -2.18 -12.05
N VAL A 22 -9.01 -1.52 -10.96
CA VAL A 22 -8.86 -0.06 -10.83
C VAL A 22 -7.63 0.21 -10.01
N TYR A 23 -6.69 0.94 -10.56
CA TYR A 23 -5.42 1.22 -9.91
C TYR A 23 -4.94 2.65 -10.14
N ASP A 24 -3.96 3.05 -9.33
CA ASP A 24 -3.22 4.30 -9.49
C ASP A 24 -1.73 4.06 -9.27
N ILE A 25 -0.88 4.89 -9.89
CA ILE A 25 0.57 4.80 -9.80
C ILE A 25 1.10 6.14 -9.32
N GLY A 26 1.90 6.10 -8.26
CA GLY A 26 2.72 7.20 -7.81
C GLY A 26 4.19 6.87 -7.89
N VAL A 27 5.04 7.89 -7.95
CA VAL A 27 6.49 7.74 -7.92
C VAL A 27 7.09 8.68 -6.89
N THR A 28 8.05 8.18 -6.11
CA THR A 28 8.76 8.96 -5.08
C THR A 28 10.20 8.50 -4.95
N THR A 29 11.03 9.32 -4.34
CA THR A 29 12.39 8.91 -3.98
C THR A 29 12.39 8.18 -2.63
N PRO A 30 13.24 7.16 -2.42
CA PRO A 30 13.39 6.55 -1.11
C PRO A 30 13.95 7.59 -0.12
N PRO A 31 13.40 7.71 1.10
CA PRO A 31 13.96 8.58 2.12
C PRO A 31 15.27 7.98 2.65
N GLU A 32 16.29 8.84 2.87
CA GLU A 32 17.62 8.39 3.28
C GLU A 32 17.62 7.68 4.64
N ASP A 33 16.75 8.09 5.55
CA ASP A 33 16.63 7.57 6.90
C ASP A 33 15.79 6.28 6.99
N LEU A 34 14.86 6.06 6.08
CA LEU A 34 14.07 4.82 6.02
C LEU A 34 14.91 3.59 5.67
N ILE A 35 16.06 3.79 5.10
CA ILE A 35 16.99 2.72 4.75
C ILE A 35 17.52 2.00 6.00
N ARG A 36 17.68 2.68 7.14
CA ARG A 36 18.33 2.14 8.34
C ARG A 36 17.45 1.99 9.58
N GLN A 37 16.45 2.81 9.80
CA GLN A 37 15.71 2.87 11.07
C GLN A 37 14.58 1.84 11.21
N ARG A 38 14.17 1.23 10.16
CA ARG A 38 12.88 0.62 10.07
C ARG A 38 12.66 -0.69 10.69
N VAL A 39 13.68 -1.51 10.71
CA VAL A 39 13.61 -2.80 11.38
C VAL A 39 13.49 -2.61 12.87
N GLN A 40 14.09 -1.54 13.42
CA GLN A 40 14.02 -1.26 14.85
C GLN A 40 12.65 -0.79 15.33
N ASP A 41 11.96 0.08 14.61
CA ASP A 41 10.69 0.66 15.08
C ASP A 41 9.51 -0.33 15.02
N HIS A 42 9.51 -1.24 14.05
CA HIS A 42 8.56 -2.35 14.00
C HIS A 42 9.02 -3.59 14.77
N CYS A 43 10.30 -3.75 15.03
CA CYS A 43 10.89 -4.88 15.74
C CYS A 43 11.01 -4.70 17.27
N ASN A 44 10.58 -3.60 17.83
CA ASN A 44 10.52 -3.45 19.30
C ASN A 44 9.43 -4.29 19.97
N SER A 45 8.68 -5.06 19.23
CA SER A 45 7.66 -5.97 19.70
C SER A 45 8.08 -7.42 19.53
N ASP A 46 7.25 -8.31 20.05
CA ASP A 46 7.43 -9.78 20.05
C ASP A 46 7.63 -10.43 18.67
N TYR A 47 7.58 -9.67 17.58
CA TYR A 47 7.96 -10.09 16.23
C TYR A 47 9.46 -10.40 16.04
N LYS A 48 10.31 -10.10 17.01
CA LYS A 48 11.74 -10.48 16.97
C LYS A 48 11.98 -11.97 16.75
N SER A 49 10.97 -12.79 16.98
CA SER A 49 11.05 -14.24 16.76
C SER A 49 10.62 -14.71 15.36
N HIS A 50 10.10 -13.81 14.50
CA HIS A 50 9.68 -14.21 13.15
C HIS A 50 10.89 -14.22 12.19
N PRO A 51 11.18 -15.33 11.48
CA PRO A 51 12.37 -15.45 10.61
C PRO A 51 12.47 -14.38 9.51
N ALA A 52 11.36 -13.75 9.14
CA ALA A 52 11.34 -12.66 8.16
C ALA A 52 11.92 -11.35 8.71
N TYR A 53 12.04 -11.20 10.03
CA TYR A 53 12.51 -9.99 10.70
C TYR A 53 13.99 -10.03 11.06
N ASP A 54 14.64 -11.20 10.96
CA ASP A 54 16.08 -11.34 11.19
C ASP A 54 16.94 -10.82 10.02
N LYS A 55 16.31 -10.40 8.93
CA LYS A 55 17.01 -9.83 7.80
C LYS A 55 16.93 -8.31 7.87
N GLU A 56 18.08 -7.67 7.91
CA GLU A 56 18.21 -6.25 7.64
C GLU A 56 17.64 -5.95 6.26
N CYS A 57 16.44 -5.35 6.22
CA CYS A 57 15.81 -4.97 4.97
C CYS A 57 16.25 -3.57 4.60
N PHE A 58 17.27 -3.52 3.77
CA PHE A 58 17.75 -2.29 3.19
C PHE A 58 17.15 -2.10 1.80
N ILE A 59 16.74 -0.87 1.50
CA ILE A 59 16.66 -0.44 0.10
C ILE A 59 18.12 -0.29 -0.34
N ASP A 60 18.49 -0.93 -1.43
CA ASP A 60 19.82 -0.81 -2.02
C ASP A 60 20.10 0.66 -2.35
N GLU A 61 21.33 1.13 -2.12
CA GLU A 61 21.75 2.51 -2.38
C GLU A 61 21.62 2.90 -3.87
N SER A 62 21.56 1.94 -4.76
CA SER A 62 21.32 2.17 -6.18
C SER A 62 19.89 2.58 -6.49
N VAL A 63 18.91 2.28 -5.63
CA VAL A 63 17.50 2.67 -5.85
C VAL A 63 17.36 4.18 -5.81
N LYS A 64 16.85 4.75 -6.90
CA LYS A 64 16.60 6.19 -7.04
C LYS A 64 15.11 6.53 -6.98
N THR A 65 14.26 5.58 -7.38
CA THR A 65 12.82 5.78 -7.38
C THR A 65 12.10 4.56 -6.82
N VAL A 66 11.07 4.83 -6.05
CA VAL A 66 10.06 3.86 -5.59
C VAL A 66 8.76 4.13 -6.36
N ILE A 67 8.30 3.13 -7.08
CA ILE A 67 7.01 3.13 -7.78
C ILE A 67 5.98 2.55 -6.80
N VAL A 68 4.94 3.32 -6.54
CA VAL A 68 3.84 2.96 -5.64
C VAL A 68 2.65 2.56 -6.48
N TRP A 69 2.30 1.28 -6.44
CA TRP A 69 1.14 0.75 -7.13
C TRP A 69 -0.02 0.56 -6.15
N ASN A 70 -1.06 1.37 -6.31
CA ASN A 70 -2.26 1.33 -5.49
C ASN A 70 -3.37 0.64 -6.27
N VAL A 71 -3.90 -0.47 -5.74
CA VAL A 71 -4.96 -1.25 -6.40
C VAL A 71 -6.20 -1.28 -5.53
N PHE A 72 -7.32 -0.82 -6.05
CA PHE A 72 -8.61 -0.91 -5.36
C PHE A 72 -8.94 -2.36 -5.02
N SER A 73 -9.25 -2.64 -3.76
CA SER A 73 -9.56 -3.97 -3.26
C SER A 73 -10.52 -3.89 -2.08
N ILE A 74 -11.62 -4.61 -2.16
CA ILE A 74 -12.56 -4.78 -1.05
C ILE A 74 -12.30 -6.06 -0.25
N VAL A 75 -11.26 -6.80 -0.60
CA VAL A 75 -10.83 -8.03 0.07
C VAL A 75 -9.63 -7.74 0.95
N ALA A 76 -9.63 -8.23 2.17
CA ALA A 76 -8.58 -7.93 3.14
C ALA A 76 -7.20 -8.46 2.73
N PHE A 77 -7.13 -9.71 2.28
CA PHE A 77 -5.90 -10.36 1.81
C PHE A 77 -6.14 -11.03 0.47
N ASP A 78 -5.86 -10.31 -0.60
CA ASP A 78 -5.74 -10.89 -1.93
C ASP A 78 -4.30 -10.67 -2.40
N TYR A 79 -3.53 -11.72 -2.42
CA TYR A 79 -2.16 -11.70 -2.91
C TYR A 79 -2.08 -12.02 -4.41
N THR A 80 -3.20 -12.38 -5.04
CA THR A 80 -3.24 -12.85 -6.42
C THR A 80 -2.67 -11.81 -7.37
N PHE A 81 -3.06 -10.54 -7.23
CA PHE A 81 -2.54 -9.52 -8.13
C PHE A 81 -1.03 -9.30 -7.92
N ARG A 82 -0.54 -9.42 -6.70
CA ARG A 82 0.89 -9.35 -6.43
C ARG A 82 1.64 -10.54 -7.04
N ASP A 83 1.16 -11.75 -6.77
CA ASP A 83 1.87 -12.97 -7.17
C ASP A 83 1.77 -13.23 -8.67
N VAL A 84 0.71 -12.72 -9.33
CA VAL A 84 0.48 -12.89 -10.77
C VAL A 84 0.97 -11.71 -11.59
N PHE A 85 0.64 -10.47 -11.19
CA PHE A 85 0.89 -9.31 -12.05
C PHE A 85 2.24 -8.66 -11.82
N ILE A 86 2.74 -8.59 -10.57
CA ILE A 86 4.01 -7.92 -10.30
C ILE A 86 5.18 -8.55 -11.05
N PRO A 87 5.35 -9.88 -11.07
CA PRO A 87 6.41 -10.49 -11.87
C PRO A 87 6.34 -10.12 -13.36
N GLN A 88 5.14 -10.15 -13.93
CA GLN A 88 4.92 -9.80 -15.33
C GLN A 88 5.20 -8.31 -15.62
N ILE A 89 4.80 -7.42 -14.72
CA ILE A 89 5.09 -5.99 -14.81
C ILE A 89 6.60 -5.77 -14.79
N ILE A 90 7.31 -6.38 -13.83
CA ILE A 90 8.77 -6.27 -13.72
C ILE A 90 9.47 -6.79 -14.97
N ASP A 91 9.07 -7.95 -15.47
CA ASP A 91 9.65 -8.53 -16.68
C ASP A 91 9.49 -7.59 -17.89
N LYS A 92 8.30 -7.01 -18.08
CA LYS A 92 8.04 -6.07 -19.16
C LYS A 92 8.77 -4.74 -18.99
N LEU A 93 8.86 -4.22 -17.78
CA LEU A 93 9.63 -3.02 -17.46
C LEU A 93 11.12 -3.24 -17.76
N ASN A 94 11.68 -4.35 -17.31
CA ASN A 94 13.07 -4.70 -17.56
C ASN A 94 13.34 -4.96 -19.04
N LEU A 95 12.40 -5.57 -19.77
CA LEU A 95 12.51 -5.76 -21.20
C LEU A 95 12.53 -4.43 -21.95
N LYS A 96 11.69 -3.47 -21.53
CA LYS A 96 11.56 -2.18 -22.22
C LYS A 96 12.69 -1.20 -21.87
N TYR A 97 13.11 -1.15 -20.61
CA TYR A 97 14.01 -0.13 -20.09
C TYR A 97 15.37 -0.67 -19.63
N GLY A 98 15.53 -1.99 -19.46
CA GLY A 98 16.73 -2.61 -18.91
C GLY A 98 17.97 -2.57 -19.83
N GLN A 99 17.87 -2.00 -21.03
CA GLN A 99 18.99 -1.91 -21.97
C GLN A 99 20.05 -0.86 -21.59
N GLU A 100 19.78 -0.01 -20.59
CA GLU A 100 20.65 1.08 -20.13
C GLU A 100 21.09 0.88 -18.68
N ASP A 101 21.33 -0.36 -18.25
CA ASP A 101 21.60 -0.70 -16.85
C ASP A 101 20.48 -0.28 -15.87
N ILE A 102 19.28 -0.02 -16.37
CA ILE A 102 18.10 0.24 -15.58
C ILE A 102 17.49 -1.10 -15.16
N TYR A 103 17.18 -1.22 -13.86
CA TYR A 103 16.47 -2.37 -13.36
C TYR A 103 15.17 -1.98 -12.68
N PHE A 104 14.22 -2.93 -12.63
CA PHE A 104 13.02 -2.90 -11.82
C PHE A 104 12.96 -4.15 -10.97
N ALA A 105 12.66 -3.99 -9.70
CA ALA A 105 12.59 -5.08 -8.72
C ALA A 105 11.38 -4.90 -7.80
N TYR A 106 11.01 -5.98 -7.14
CA TYR A 106 9.90 -5.98 -6.17
C TYR A 106 10.41 -5.81 -4.74
N ASP A 107 9.58 -5.16 -3.91
CA ASP A 107 9.78 -5.02 -2.47
C ASP A 107 9.75 -6.38 -1.75
N ASN A 108 10.62 -6.54 -0.77
CA ASN A 108 10.75 -7.74 0.04
C ASN A 108 9.81 -7.78 1.27
N TYR A 109 8.70 -7.08 1.26
CA TYR A 109 7.62 -7.09 2.26
C TYR A 109 7.82 -6.32 3.57
N LEU A 110 8.98 -5.85 3.90
CA LEU A 110 9.25 -5.27 5.20
C LEU A 110 9.09 -3.74 5.23
N LEU A 111 8.77 -3.13 4.10
CA LEU A 111 8.63 -1.69 3.99
C LEU A 111 7.26 -1.20 4.41
N ASN A 112 7.23 -0.06 5.10
CA ASN A 112 6.00 0.61 5.47
C ASN A 112 5.34 1.25 4.23
N ARG A 113 4.61 0.44 3.48
CA ARG A 113 3.99 0.81 2.20
C ARG A 113 3.11 2.04 2.27
N LYS A 114 2.42 2.25 3.41
CA LYS A 114 1.56 3.43 3.59
C LYS A 114 2.35 4.75 3.56
N GLN A 115 3.57 4.76 4.12
CA GLN A 115 4.43 5.95 4.06
C GLN A 115 4.83 6.29 2.62
N PHE A 116 5.16 5.28 1.82
CA PHE A 116 5.47 5.49 0.41
C PHE A 116 4.26 5.99 -0.38
N ALA A 117 3.05 5.49 -0.11
CA ALA A 117 1.84 5.99 -0.73
C ALA A 117 1.58 7.46 -0.36
N VAL A 118 1.81 7.85 0.89
CA VAL A 118 1.71 9.25 1.31
C VAL A 118 2.81 10.09 0.66
N ARG A 119 4.07 9.64 0.73
CA ARG A 119 5.22 10.35 0.18
C ARG A 119 5.12 10.57 -1.33
N SER A 120 4.56 9.63 -2.07
CA SER A 120 4.29 9.77 -3.51
C SER A 120 3.09 10.67 -3.84
N GLY A 121 2.41 11.22 -2.83
CA GLY A 121 1.23 12.07 -3.00
C GLY A 121 -0.06 11.32 -3.38
N THR A 122 -0.03 9.99 -3.45
CA THR A 122 -1.21 9.19 -3.80
C THR A 122 -2.17 8.97 -2.63
N ALA A 123 -1.70 9.19 -1.39
CA ALA A 123 -2.51 9.00 -0.19
C ALA A 123 -2.19 10.04 0.90
N LYS A 124 -3.02 10.06 1.94
CA LYS A 124 -2.82 10.79 3.20
C LYS A 124 -3.06 9.84 4.37
N ILE A 125 -2.47 10.10 5.52
CA ILE A 125 -2.71 9.28 6.71
C ILE A 125 -4.10 9.58 7.28
N SER A 126 -4.93 8.56 7.38
CA SER A 126 -6.22 8.65 8.04
C SER A 126 -6.11 8.38 9.55
N ARG A 127 -7.16 8.71 10.29
CA ARG A 127 -7.21 8.55 11.76
C ARG A 127 -6.82 7.15 12.26
N PRO A 128 -7.29 6.03 11.67
CA PRO A 128 -6.86 4.69 12.08
C PRO A 128 -5.43 4.33 11.63
N SER A 129 -4.61 5.31 11.30
CA SER A 129 -3.22 5.10 10.82
C SER A 129 -3.12 4.24 9.56
N ILE A 130 -4.15 4.29 8.71
CA ILE A 130 -4.18 3.65 7.38
C ILE A 130 -4.05 4.75 6.33
N ALA A 131 -3.36 4.49 5.23
CA ALA A 131 -3.29 5.42 4.13
C ALA A 131 -4.66 5.53 3.44
N PHE A 132 -5.14 6.76 3.24
CA PHE A 132 -6.40 7.09 2.59
C PHE A 132 -6.12 7.61 1.18
N HIS A 133 -6.59 6.91 0.17
CA HIS A 133 -6.46 7.28 -1.23
C HIS A 133 -7.67 8.07 -1.71
N GLU A 134 -7.48 9.15 -2.46
CA GLU A 134 -8.58 10.03 -2.88
C GLU A 134 -9.66 9.32 -3.71
N LYS A 135 -9.28 8.32 -4.52
CA LYS A 135 -10.21 7.54 -5.37
C LYS A 135 -10.74 6.28 -4.69
N PHE A 136 -9.97 5.67 -3.77
CA PHE A 136 -10.25 4.33 -3.24
C PHE A 136 -10.64 4.33 -1.77
N GLY A 137 -10.52 5.47 -1.10
CA GLY A 137 -10.68 5.55 0.36
C GLY A 137 -9.66 4.69 1.08
N LEU A 138 -10.13 3.83 1.98
CA LEU A 138 -9.31 2.85 2.70
C LEU A 138 -9.34 1.46 2.03
N ASN A 139 -9.99 1.33 0.88
CA ASN A 139 -10.25 0.06 0.21
C ASN A 139 -9.26 -0.17 -0.92
N TYR A 140 -7.98 -0.35 -0.61
CA TYR A 140 -6.96 -0.64 -1.61
C TYR A 140 -5.74 -1.35 -1.01
N LYS A 141 -4.92 -1.91 -1.88
CA LYS A 141 -3.62 -2.51 -1.59
C LYS A 141 -2.53 -1.61 -2.14
N ILE A 142 -1.41 -1.63 -1.48
CA ILE A 142 -0.22 -0.87 -1.87
C ILE A 142 0.89 -1.88 -2.12
N ASP A 143 1.47 -1.84 -3.30
CA ASP A 143 2.69 -2.56 -3.63
C ASP A 143 3.77 -1.60 -4.10
N LEU A 144 5.02 -1.98 -3.89
CA LEU A 144 6.18 -1.13 -4.16
C LEU A 144 7.10 -1.85 -5.15
N LEU A 145 7.50 -1.14 -6.18
CA LEU A 145 8.59 -1.58 -7.06
C LEU A 145 9.75 -0.57 -6.96
N PHE A 146 10.95 -1.08 -7.07
CA PHE A 146 12.18 -0.31 -6.97
C PHE A 146 12.89 -0.22 -8.31
N THR A 147 13.53 0.90 -8.56
CA THR A 147 14.35 1.10 -9.74
C THR A 147 15.49 2.08 -9.47
N ASN A 148 16.60 1.90 -10.17
CA ASN A 148 17.67 2.89 -10.23
C ASN A 148 17.40 4.00 -11.27
N ALA A 149 16.30 3.90 -12.02
CA ALA A 149 15.87 4.98 -12.91
C ALA A 149 15.40 6.21 -12.11
N VAL A 150 15.63 7.40 -12.66
CA VAL A 150 15.14 8.67 -12.12
C VAL A 150 13.88 9.08 -12.87
N PHE A 151 12.83 9.38 -12.14
CA PHE A 151 11.57 9.88 -12.69
C PHE A 151 11.48 11.39 -12.48
N GLU A 152 11.17 12.12 -13.57
CA GLU A 152 11.10 13.59 -13.56
C GLU A 152 9.93 14.12 -12.73
N ASP A 153 8.87 13.33 -12.59
CA ASP A 153 7.65 13.65 -11.85
C ASP A 153 7.60 13.01 -10.46
N SER A 154 8.75 12.58 -9.93
CA SER A 154 8.83 12.08 -8.56
C SER A 154 8.38 13.14 -7.56
N VAL A 155 7.44 12.75 -6.69
CA VAL A 155 6.89 13.60 -5.64
C VAL A 155 7.49 13.20 -4.30
N ILE A 156 7.76 14.19 -3.46
CA ILE A 156 8.20 13.98 -2.07
C ILE A 156 7.27 14.81 -1.17
N MET A 157 6.25 14.14 -0.63
CA MET A 157 5.35 14.73 0.36
C MET A 157 5.83 14.42 1.79
N ASP A 158 5.32 15.17 2.75
CA ASP A 158 5.46 14.82 4.17
C ASP A 158 4.80 13.46 4.43
N ASP A 159 5.56 12.52 4.93
CA ASP A 159 5.13 11.11 5.18
C ASP A 159 3.99 11.02 6.19
N MET A 160 3.75 12.08 6.98
CA MET A 160 2.70 12.16 7.99
C MET A 160 1.55 13.08 7.57
N LEU A 161 1.45 13.41 6.27
CA LEU A 161 0.36 14.24 5.76
C LEU A 161 -0.99 13.62 6.10
N LYS A 162 -1.76 14.32 6.94
CA LYS A 162 -3.04 13.82 7.46
C LYS A 162 -4.18 14.05 6.47
N TYR A 163 -5.13 13.14 6.44
CA TYR A 163 -6.36 13.29 5.67
C TYR A 163 -7.29 14.31 6.35
N ASP A 164 -7.59 15.38 5.65
CA ASP A 164 -8.25 16.56 6.21
C ASP A 164 -9.64 16.26 6.81
N ASN A 165 -10.43 15.41 6.15
CA ASN A 165 -11.75 15.03 6.64
C ASN A 165 -11.74 14.20 7.94
N CYS A 166 -10.58 13.71 8.37
CA CYS A 166 -10.44 13.08 9.69
C CYS A 166 -10.37 14.12 10.83
N ILE A 167 -10.07 15.39 10.49
CA ILE A 167 -10.01 16.49 11.46
C ILE A 167 -11.46 16.90 11.75
N GLY A 168 -11.88 16.75 13.03
CA GLY A 168 -13.28 17.07 13.43
C GLY A 168 -14.30 15.97 13.10
N CYS A 169 -13.87 14.83 12.55
CA CYS A 169 -14.72 13.65 12.38
C CYS A 169 -15.04 12.98 13.71
N ASP A 170 -16.27 12.49 13.90
CA ASP A 170 -16.74 11.77 15.09
C ASP A 170 -16.06 10.41 15.32
N ALA A 171 -15.08 10.07 14.50
CA ALA A 171 -14.25 8.88 14.57
C ALA A 171 -15.03 7.54 14.66
N PRO A 172 -15.95 7.24 13.75
CA PRO A 172 -16.67 5.97 13.76
C PRO A 172 -15.73 4.75 13.61
N CYS A 173 -14.55 4.94 13.00
CA CYS A 173 -13.50 3.91 12.94
C CYS A 173 -12.99 3.49 14.33
N GLU A 174 -12.94 4.40 15.31
CA GLU A 174 -12.56 4.08 16.69
C GLU A 174 -13.70 3.42 17.44
N SER A 175 -14.88 4.04 17.41
CA SER A 175 -16.05 3.54 18.16
C SER A 175 -16.51 2.16 17.69
N SER A 176 -16.23 1.79 16.45
CA SER A 176 -16.56 0.48 15.89
C SER A 176 -15.47 -0.58 16.13
N CYS A 177 -14.29 -0.21 16.66
CA CYS A 177 -13.20 -1.15 16.81
C CYS A 177 -13.52 -2.27 17.81
N PRO A 178 -13.51 -3.57 17.42
CA PRO A 178 -13.91 -4.67 18.29
C PRO A 178 -12.96 -4.92 19.47
N VAL A 179 -11.74 -4.36 19.40
CA VAL A 179 -10.73 -4.48 20.46
C VAL A 179 -10.40 -3.14 21.12
N GLY A 180 -11.18 -2.10 20.79
CA GLY A 180 -11.06 -0.79 21.42
C GLY A 180 -9.71 -0.12 21.17
N CYS A 181 -9.17 -0.24 19.97
CA CYS A 181 -7.97 0.53 19.59
C CYS A 181 -8.31 2.01 19.55
N THR A 182 -7.43 2.82 20.09
CA THR A 182 -7.46 4.27 19.93
C THR A 182 -6.57 4.69 18.78
N PHE A 183 -7.07 5.61 17.96
CA PHE A 183 -6.38 6.09 16.78
C PHE A 183 -6.24 7.61 16.86
N ASN A 184 -5.08 8.12 16.61
CA ASN A 184 -4.85 9.56 16.46
C ASN A 184 -3.85 9.81 15.33
N PHE A 185 -4.14 9.23 14.16
CA PHE A 185 -3.22 9.16 13.02
C PHE A 185 -1.97 8.29 13.28
N GLU A 186 -1.79 7.85 14.51
CA GLU A 186 -0.82 6.88 14.97
C GLU A 186 -1.57 5.66 15.50
N HIS A 187 -1.03 4.48 15.29
CA HIS A 187 -1.63 3.24 15.78
C HIS A 187 -0.90 2.77 17.03
N SER A 188 -1.11 3.47 18.16
CA SER A 188 -0.47 3.17 19.45
C SER A 188 -0.83 1.78 19.98
N ASP A 189 -2.03 1.31 19.67
CA ASP A 189 -2.57 0.01 20.11
C ASP A 189 -2.47 -1.09 19.02
N TRP A 190 -1.53 -0.95 18.07
CA TRP A 190 -1.42 -1.87 16.95
C TRP A 190 -1.31 -3.34 17.37
N MET A 191 -0.68 -3.63 18.52
CA MET A 191 -0.59 -5.00 19.06
C MET A 191 -1.95 -5.61 19.42
N LYS A 192 -2.90 -4.82 19.91
CA LYS A 192 -4.27 -5.30 20.16
C LYS A 192 -4.95 -5.68 18.84
N CYS A 193 -4.78 -4.83 17.81
CA CYS A 193 -5.31 -5.09 16.49
C CYS A 193 -4.67 -6.32 15.87
N ASP A 194 -3.34 -6.40 15.90
CA ASP A 194 -2.59 -7.51 15.33
C ASP A 194 -2.93 -8.84 15.98
N ASN A 195 -2.96 -8.91 17.29
CA ASN A 195 -3.39 -10.10 18.03
C ASN A 195 -4.84 -10.52 17.71
N PHE A 196 -5.69 -9.56 17.35
CA PHE A 196 -7.06 -9.88 16.93
C PHE A 196 -7.11 -10.44 15.52
N ILE A 197 -6.43 -9.82 14.55
CA ILE A 197 -6.46 -10.24 13.14
C ILE A 197 -5.63 -11.50 12.88
N SER A 198 -4.62 -11.77 13.70
CA SER A 198 -3.75 -12.96 13.58
C SER A 198 -4.38 -14.22 14.18
N ARG A 199 -5.62 -14.18 14.66
CA ARG A 199 -6.32 -15.39 15.14
C ARG A 199 -6.44 -16.41 14.02
N PRO A 200 -6.20 -17.70 14.30
CA PRO A 200 -6.19 -18.74 13.27
C PRO A 200 -7.47 -18.79 12.43
N GLU A 201 -8.62 -18.56 13.05
CA GLU A 201 -9.93 -18.57 12.37
C GLU A 201 -10.15 -17.39 11.40
N LEU A 202 -9.49 -16.25 11.67
CA LEU A 202 -9.52 -15.08 10.80
C LEU A 202 -8.45 -15.20 9.72
N PHE A 203 -7.26 -15.64 10.10
CA PHE A 203 -6.14 -15.80 9.18
C PHE A 203 -6.40 -16.88 8.13
N ALA A 204 -7.06 -17.97 8.50
CA ALA A 204 -7.45 -19.03 7.56
C ALA A 204 -8.56 -18.61 6.58
N ASN A 205 -9.26 -17.50 6.84
CA ASN A 205 -10.29 -16.99 5.96
C ASN A 205 -10.11 -15.51 5.69
N PRO A 206 -9.38 -15.15 4.63
CA PRO A 206 -9.10 -13.76 4.27
C PRO A 206 -10.33 -12.86 4.12
N ASP A 207 -11.49 -13.44 3.75
CA ASP A 207 -12.73 -12.69 3.61
C ASP A 207 -13.34 -12.29 4.97
N LYS A 208 -12.91 -12.95 6.05
CA LYS A 208 -13.33 -12.67 7.42
C LYS A 208 -12.34 -11.76 8.17
N MET A 209 -11.23 -11.37 7.55
CA MET A 209 -10.30 -10.48 8.21
C MET A 209 -10.95 -9.15 8.57
N CYS A 210 -10.58 -8.66 9.75
CA CYS A 210 -11.14 -7.43 10.28
C CYS A 210 -10.83 -6.23 9.38
N ARG A 211 -11.90 -5.57 8.95
CA ARG A 211 -11.88 -4.31 8.19
C ARG A 211 -12.82 -3.27 8.81
N ILE A 212 -13.29 -3.51 10.01
CA ILE A 212 -14.37 -2.73 10.64
C ILE A 212 -14.04 -1.23 10.67
N CYS A 213 -12.80 -0.84 11.00
CA CYS A 213 -12.40 0.56 10.97
C CYS A 213 -12.38 1.16 9.55
N GLN A 214 -12.11 0.35 8.54
CA GLN A 214 -12.15 0.79 7.13
C GLN A 214 -13.60 0.95 6.66
N ASP A 215 -14.43 -0.04 6.96
CA ASP A 215 -15.83 -0.08 6.54
C ASP A 215 -16.71 0.93 7.32
N ALA A 216 -16.31 1.29 8.54
CA ALA A 216 -16.97 2.33 9.33
C ALA A 216 -16.67 3.75 8.86
N CYS A 217 -15.67 3.96 8.00
CA CYS A 217 -15.32 5.29 7.50
C CYS A 217 -16.34 5.75 6.43
N PRO A 218 -17.15 6.81 6.69
CA PRO A 218 -18.17 7.24 5.74
C PRO A 218 -17.57 7.71 4.42
N TYR A 219 -16.44 8.40 4.44
CA TYR A 219 -15.76 8.88 3.24
C TYR A 219 -15.21 7.73 2.39
N SER A 220 -14.69 6.69 3.04
CA SER A 220 -14.19 5.50 2.34
C SER A 220 -15.34 4.67 1.76
N GLU A 221 -16.44 4.55 2.49
CA GLU A 221 -17.64 3.82 2.04
C GLU A 221 -18.27 4.47 0.82
N GLU A 222 -18.38 5.80 0.80
CA GLU A 222 -18.90 6.54 -0.35
C GLU A 222 -18.09 6.28 -1.61
N LEU A 223 -16.75 6.38 -1.53
CA LEU A 223 -15.86 6.13 -2.67
C LEU A 223 -15.96 4.67 -3.14
N LYS A 224 -16.00 3.72 -2.21
CA LYS A 224 -16.21 2.29 -2.53
C LYS A 224 -17.51 2.07 -3.29
N GLN A 225 -18.61 2.64 -2.81
CA GLN A 225 -19.92 2.48 -3.45
C GLN A 225 -19.96 3.12 -4.84
N ASN A 226 -19.28 4.25 -5.04
CA ASN A 226 -19.20 4.88 -6.35
C ASN A 226 -18.46 4.00 -7.37
N LEU A 227 -17.36 3.37 -6.98
CA LEU A 227 -16.64 2.43 -7.84
C LEU A 227 -17.46 1.17 -8.14
N LEU A 228 -18.14 0.59 -7.15
CA LEU A 228 -18.97 -0.61 -7.32
C LEU A 228 -20.24 -0.35 -8.18
N LYS A 229 -20.73 0.89 -8.23
CA LYS A 229 -21.79 1.26 -9.19
C LYS A 229 -21.30 1.23 -10.64
N ILE A 230 -20.02 1.55 -10.89
CA ILE A 230 -19.45 1.50 -12.24
C ILE A 230 -19.28 0.03 -12.65
N ASN A 231 -18.67 -0.78 -11.80
CA ASN A 231 -18.54 -2.22 -12.02
C ASN A 231 -18.58 -2.97 -10.67
N PRO A 232 -19.61 -3.81 -10.44
CA PRO A 232 -19.74 -4.58 -9.20
C PRO A 232 -18.62 -5.58 -8.94
N ASN A 233 -17.79 -5.88 -9.94
CA ASN A 233 -16.66 -6.80 -9.80
C ASN A 233 -15.35 -6.10 -9.39
N TYR A 234 -15.31 -4.77 -9.34
CA TYR A 234 -14.11 -4.07 -8.91
C TYR A 234 -13.69 -4.47 -7.49
N GLY A 235 -12.39 -4.66 -7.31
CA GLY A 235 -11.80 -4.96 -6.02
C GLY A 235 -12.16 -6.32 -5.42
N ARG A 236 -12.84 -7.19 -6.14
CA ARG A 236 -13.09 -8.58 -5.75
C ARG A 236 -11.87 -9.45 -6.04
N ARG A 237 -11.85 -10.66 -5.47
CA ARG A 237 -10.81 -11.63 -5.81
C ARG A 237 -10.82 -11.92 -7.30
N LEU A 238 -9.62 -12.03 -7.83
CA LEU A 238 -9.37 -12.59 -9.15
C LEU A 238 -9.55 -14.11 -9.04
N ASN A 239 -10.50 -14.67 -9.77
CA ASN A 239 -10.73 -16.13 -9.83
C ASN A 239 -9.78 -16.74 -10.86
#